data_903aabd80dfbf50dcf2d16b30d8a7156
#
_entry.id   903aabd80dfbf50dcf2d16b30d8a7156
#
_cell.length_a   1.000
_cell.length_b   1.000
_cell.length_c   1.000
_cell.angle_alpha   90.00
_cell.angle_beta   90.00
_cell.angle_gamma   90.00
#
_symmetry.space_group_name_H-M   'P 1'
#
loop_
_entity.id
_entity.type
_entity.pdbx_description
1 polymer ?
#
loop_
_entity_poly.entity_id
_entity_poly.type
_entity_poly.pdbx_seq_one_letter_code
_entity_poly.pdbx_strand_id
1 'polypeptide(L)'
;MKYSAIAAGVILSTLGFSGAAHAEDDAFIAALKAGKPMLDLRLRHEEVESDGAAEDAQALTLRTRLGYQSGTLHGFDVLGEFEDTRIVGKVDNFAPHMAGYPVIADPEVTELNRAAVRYTGSDALDGLVATYGRQRIIYDNARFVGNVGWRQDEQTFDGAKLDYRTGDFAFSTAYLTQVNGFSPKFDAN
;
A
#
# COMPACT_ATOMS: atom_id res chain seq x y z
N MET A 1 1.97 -27.60 3.65
CA MET A 1 1.75 -26.93 2.36
C MET A 1 2.98 -26.12 2.00
N LYS A 2 3.54 -26.30 0.80
CA LYS A 2 4.81 -25.65 0.39
C LYS A 2 4.46 -24.28 -0.19
N TYR A 3 4.94 -23.21 0.41
CA TYR A 3 4.85 -21.87 -0.17
C TYR A 3 5.94 -21.73 -1.24
N SER A 4 5.52 -21.59 -2.50
CA SER A 4 6.43 -21.22 -3.59
C SER A 4 6.55 -19.70 -3.61
N ALA A 5 7.69 -19.19 -3.18
CA ALA A 5 8.04 -17.80 -3.39
C ALA A 5 8.30 -17.60 -4.89
N ILE A 6 7.47 -16.83 -5.57
CA ILE A 6 7.73 -16.37 -6.93
C ILE A 6 8.61 -15.13 -6.81
N ALA A 7 9.91 -15.33 -6.98
CA ALA A 7 10.84 -14.22 -7.19
C ALA A 7 10.62 -13.71 -8.62
N ALA A 8 10.01 -12.54 -8.76
CA ALA A 8 9.96 -11.82 -10.02
C ALA A 8 11.36 -11.29 -10.34
N GLY A 9 12.13 -12.07 -11.08
CA GLY A 9 13.41 -11.65 -11.64
C GLY A 9 13.16 -10.65 -12.77
N VAL A 10 13.56 -9.39 -12.58
CA VAL A 10 13.67 -8.42 -13.68
C VAL A 10 14.87 -8.83 -14.52
N ILE A 11 14.62 -9.44 -15.66
CA ILE A 11 15.67 -9.71 -16.67
C ILE A 11 15.88 -8.41 -17.44
N LEU A 12 16.96 -7.69 -17.12
CA LEU A 12 17.47 -6.61 -17.96
C LEU A 12 18.16 -7.27 -19.16
N SER A 13 17.48 -7.35 -20.29
CA SER A 13 18.12 -7.71 -21.57
C SER A 13 18.88 -6.51 -22.10
N THR A 14 20.21 -6.53 -22.01
CA THR A 14 21.09 -5.57 -22.65
C THR A 14 21.11 -5.81 -24.15
N LEU A 15 20.25 -5.11 -24.89
CA LEU A 15 20.42 -4.92 -26.32
C LEU A 15 21.32 -3.72 -26.54
N GLY A 16 22.50 -3.97 -27.13
CA GLY A 16 23.48 -2.95 -27.42
C GLY A 16 22.99 -1.92 -28.44
N PHE A 17 22.79 -0.69 -27.96
CA PHE A 17 22.72 0.54 -28.75
C PHE A 17 23.71 1.51 -28.15
N SER A 18 24.91 1.56 -28.69
CA SER A 18 25.97 2.44 -28.26
C SER A 18 25.78 3.84 -28.87
N GLY A 19 25.04 4.70 -28.19
CA GLY A 19 24.86 6.12 -28.54
C GLY A 19 23.66 6.78 -27.84
N ALA A 20 22.56 6.10 -27.69
CA ALA A 20 21.37 6.58 -26.99
C ALA A 20 21.39 6.22 -25.49
N ALA A 21 22.17 5.21 -25.10
CA ALA A 21 22.19 4.66 -23.74
C ALA A 21 22.56 5.69 -22.67
N HIS A 22 23.50 6.59 -22.93
CA HIS A 22 23.92 7.57 -21.92
C HIS A 22 22.84 8.61 -21.60
N ALA A 23 22.08 9.08 -22.60
CA ALA A 23 21.03 10.06 -22.37
C ALA A 23 19.80 9.43 -21.66
N GLU A 24 19.49 8.19 -21.92
CA GLU A 24 18.42 7.45 -21.22
C GLU A 24 18.84 7.10 -19.79
N ASP A 25 20.09 6.70 -19.58
CA ASP A 25 20.67 6.49 -18.25
C ASP A 25 20.63 7.75 -17.40
N ASP A 26 20.98 8.90 -17.98
CA ASP A 26 20.92 10.20 -17.31
C ASP A 26 19.47 10.58 -16.96
N ALA A 27 18.50 10.34 -17.86
CA ALA A 27 17.11 10.61 -17.63
C ALA A 27 16.51 9.69 -16.53
N PHE A 28 16.88 8.42 -16.52
CA PHE A 28 16.48 7.47 -15.48
C PHE A 28 17.04 7.88 -14.11
N ILE A 29 18.33 8.21 -14.03
CA ILE A 29 18.95 8.69 -12.79
C ILE A 29 18.32 10.01 -12.32
N ALA A 30 17.99 10.90 -13.25
CA ALA A 30 17.30 12.15 -12.94
C ALA A 30 15.90 11.89 -12.37
N ALA A 31 15.14 10.95 -12.94
CA ALA A 31 13.84 10.55 -12.41
C ALA A 31 13.96 9.94 -11.01
N LEU A 32 14.96 9.10 -10.76
CA LEU A 32 15.23 8.60 -9.43
C LEU A 32 15.56 9.74 -8.44
N LYS A 33 16.46 10.66 -8.80
CA LYS A 33 16.83 11.79 -7.94
C LYS A 33 15.66 12.75 -7.69
N ALA A 34 14.74 12.90 -8.62
CA ALA A 34 13.53 13.70 -8.48
C ALA A 34 12.44 13.05 -7.62
N GLY A 35 12.65 11.82 -7.22
CA GLY A 35 11.71 11.07 -6.39
C GLY A 35 11.60 11.62 -4.97
N LYS A 36 10.54 11.17 -4.29
CA LYS A 36 10.17 11.63 -2.95
C LYS A 36 10.18 10.46 -1.97
N PRO A 37 11.04 10.50 -0.93
CA PRO A 37 10.91 9.58 0.19
C PRO A 37 9.64 9.92 0.97
N MET A 38 9.03 8.91 1.56
CA MET A 38 7.84 9.02 2.40
C MET A 38 8.12 8.34 3.73
N LEU A 39 7.77 9.02 4.82
CA LEU A 39 7.78 8.48 6.17
C LEU A 39 6.48 8.88 6.84
N ASP A 40 5.77 7.89 7.38
CA ASP A 40 4.58 8.10 8.21
C ASP A 40 4.73 7.30 9.48
N LEU A 41 4.56 7.97 10.63
CA LEU A 41 4.60 7.36 11.95
C LEU A 41 3.28 7.65 12.64
N ARG A 42 2.60 6.60 13.12
CA ARG A 42 1.36 6.74 13.87
C ARG A 42 1.38 5.91 15.15
N LEU A 43 1.47 6.60 16.29
CA LEU A 43 1.22 6.00 17.59
C LEU A 43 -0.28 6.07 17.88
N ARG A 44 -0.86 4.93 18.26
CA ARG A 44 -2.29 4.81 18.55
C ARG A 44 -2.50 4.07 19.85
N HIS A 45 -3.29 4.68 20.74
CA HIS A 45 -3.90 4.02 21.88
C HIS A 45 -5.37 3.76 21.57
N GLU A 46 -5.82 2.54 21.81
CA GLU A 46 -7.21 2.13 21.66
C GLU A 46 -7.64 1.36 22.91
N GLU A 47 -8.85 1.65 23.37
CA GLU A 47 -9.50 0.96 24.47
C GLU A 47 -10.89 0.51 23.99
N VAL A 48 -11.24 -0.72 24.30
CA VAL A 48 -12.54 -1.31 23.92
C VAL A 48 -13.18 -1.94 25.14
N GLU A 49 -14.30 -1.37 25.54
CA GLU A 49 -15.22 -1.94 26.53
C GLU A 49 -16.26 -2.79 25.80
N SER A 50 -16.57 -3.97 26.32
CA SER A 50 -17.56 -4.86 25.71
C SER A 50 -18.40 -5.54 26.78
N ASP A 51 -19.72 -5.40 26.67
CA ASP A 51 -20.67 -6.09 27.55
C ASP A 51 -20.45 -7.61 27.48
N GLY A 52 -20.20 -8.24 28.62
CA GLY A 52 -19.97 -9.69 28.74
C GLY A 52 -18.51 -10.14 28.59
N ALA A 53 -17.57 -9.22 28.29
CA ALA A 53 -16.14 -9.51 28.45
C ALA A 53 -15.76 -9.46 29.94
N ALA A 54 -14.77 -10.27 30.32
CA ALA A 54 -14.29 -10.30 31.69
C ALA A 54 -13.45 -9.06 32.05
N GLU A 55 -12.78 -8.50 31.05
CA GLU A 55 -11.92 -7.32 31.17
C GLU A 55 -11.96 -6.50 29.87
N ASP A 56 -11.62 -5.22 29.96
CA ASP A 56 -11.56 -4.32 28.80
C ASP A 56 -10.25 -4.54 28.02
N ALA A 57 -10.33 -4.36 26.70
CA ALA A 57 -9.16 -4.46 25.85
C ALA A 57 -8.44 -3.12 25.75
N GLN A 58 -7.10 -3.17 25.76
CA GLN A 58 -6.23 -2.03 25.56
C GLN A 58 -5.08 -2.38 24.64
N ALA A 59 -4.79 -1.49 23.67
CA ALA A 59 -3.67 -1.60 22.78
C ALA A 59 -2.94 -0.27 22.64
N LEU A 60 -1.61 -0.32 22.72
CA LEU A 60 -0.75 0.78 22.29
C LEU A 60 0.11 0.28 21.14
N THR A 61 -0.13 0.80 19.95
CA THR A 61 0.54 0.34 18.72
C THR A 61 1.24 1.49 18.02
N LEU A 62 2.40 1.21 17.43
CA LEU A 62 3.14 2.10 16.55
C LEU A 62 3.15 1.53 15.14
N ARG A 63 2.62 2.29 14.20
CA ARG A 63 2.79 2.02 12.76
C ARG A 63 3.91 2.87 12.21
N THR A 64 4.77 2.26 11.41
CA THR A 64 5.80 2.92 10.61
C THR A 64 5.58 2.57 9.15
N ARG A 65 5.42 3.58 8.29
CA ARG A 65 5.46 3.42 6.83
C ARG A 65 6.68 4.10 6.29
N LEU A 66 7.45 3.37 5.50
CA LEU A 66 8.60 3.88 4.79
C LEU A 66 8.44 3.58 3.31
N GLY A 67 8.45 4.61 2.50
CA GLY A 67 8.25 4.47 1.07
C GLY A 67 9.06 5.43 0.24
N TYR A 68 8.99 5.22 -1.06
CA TYR A 68 9.60 6.06 -2.06
C TYR A 68 8.75 6.05 -3.33
N GLN A 69 8.55 7.23 -3.89
CA GLN A 69 7.95 7.41 -5.20
C GLN A 69 8.96 8.09 -6.12
N SER A 70 9.29 7.49 -7.26
CA SER A 70 10.19 8.10 -8.24
C SER A 70 9.60 9.37 -8.85
N GLY A 71 10.44 10.19 -9.45
CA GLY A 71 9.99 11.15 -10.44
C GLY A 71 9.49 10.45 -11.70
N THR A 72 8.90 11.22 -12.59
CA THR A 72 8.30 10.71 -13.83
C THR A 72 9.33 10.60 -14.95
N LEU A 73 9.34 9.45 -15.64
CA LEU A 73 10.12 9.20 -16.86
C LEU A 73 9.16 8.73 -17.96
N HIS A 74 9.04 9.49 -19.05
CA HIS A 74 8.11 9.22 -20.16
C HIS A 74 6.66 8.96 -19.73
N GLY A 75 6.18 9.70 -18.72
CA GLY A 75 4.84 9.52 -18.15
C GLY A 75 4.77 8.45 -17.06
N PHE A 76 5.80 7.62 -16.87
CA PHE A 76 5.80 6.56 -15.86
C PHE A 76 6.50 6.99 -14.57
N ASP A 77 5.94 6.59 -13.44
CA ASP A 77 6.57 6.60 -12.14
C ASP A 77 6.33 5.29 -11.39
N VAL A 78 7.15 5.02 -10.40
CA VAL A 78 7.05 3.83 -9.55
C VAL A 78 6.91 4.23 -8.09
N LEU A 79 6.13 3.46 -7.35
CA LEU A 79 5.89 3.61 -5.93
C LEU A 79 6.23 2.30 -5.22
N GLY A 80 7.00 2.39 -4.14
CA GLY A 80 7.18 1.31 -3.17
C GLY A 80 6.99 1.84 -1.76
N GLU A 81 6.26 1.11 -0.90
CA GLU A 81 6.05 1.46 0.49
C GLU A 81 5.94 0.20 1.33
N PHE A 82 6.75 0.11 2.38
CA PHE A 82 6.66 -0.89 3.42
C PHE A 82 5.90 -0.34 4.61
N GLU A 83 5.18 -1.22 5.29
CA GLU A 83 4.49 -0.94 6.54
C GLU A 83 4.96 -1.93 7.61
N ASP A 84 5.14 -1.40 8.83
CA ASP A 84 5.43 -2.18 10.02
C ASP A 84 4.57 -1.66 11.18
N THR A 85 3.78 -2.53 11.79
CA THR A 85 2.98 -2.24 12.98
C THR A 85 3.48 -3.07 14.14
N ARG A 86 3.76 -2.44 15.28
CA ARG A 86 4.25 -3.07 16.50
C ARG A 86 3.47 -2.63 17.72
N ILE A 87 3.31 -3.56 18.66
CA ILE A 87 2.85 -3.24 20.01
C ILE A 87 3.98 -2.52 20.76
N VAL A 88 3.65 -1.44 21.45
CA VAL A 88 4.59 -0.62 22.21
C VAL A 88 4.36 -0.80 23.70
N GLY A 89 5.42 -1.12 24.43
CA GLY A 89 5.35 -1.31 25.87
C GLY A 89 4.66 -2.62 26.26
N LYS A 90 3.80 -2.55 27.28
CA LYS A 90 3.03 -3.68 27.83
C LYS A 90 1.52 -3.39 27.81
N VAL A 91 1.05 -2.64 26.82
CA VAL A 91 -0.37 -2.33 26.63
C VAL A 91 -0.84 -3.18 25.45
N ASP A 92 -1.08 -4.46 25.75
CA ASP A 92 -1.26 -5.54 24.78
C ASP A 92 -2.41 -6.50 25.13
N ASN A 93 -3.32 -6.06 26.03
CA ASN A 93 -4.46 -6.85 26.50
C ASN A 93 -5.61 -6.79 25.50
N PHE A 94 -5.46 -7.43 24.33
CA PHE A 94 -6.49 -7.45 23.29
C PHE A 94 -6.41 -8.72 22.45
N ALA A 95 -7.53 -9.17 21.89
CA ALA A 95 -7.52 -10.22 20.89
C ALA A 95 -7.21 -9.63 19.49
N PRO A 96 -6.47 -10.34 18.63
CA PRO A 96 -6.05 -11.73 18.75
C PRO A 96 -4.75 -11.95 19.53
N HIS A 97 -4.06 -10.91 19.99
CA HIS A 97 -2.79 -11.04 20.71
C HIS A 97 -2.97 -11.83 22.02
N MET A 98 -4.05 -11.57 22.75
CA MET A 98 -4.37 -12.27 24.01
C MET A 98 -5.83 -12.76 23.99
N ALA A 99 -6.04 -14.07 24.21
CA ALA A 99 -7.37 -14.66 24.25
C ALA A 99 -8.17 -14.17 25.46
N GLY A 100 -9.49 -14.03 25.29
CA GLY A 100 -10.42 -13.64 26.36
C GLY A 100 -10.70 -12.14 26.44
N TYR A 101 -9.98 -11.33 25.71
CA TYR A 101 -10.20 -9.88 25.59
C TYR A 101 -11.04 -9.52 24.34
N PRO A 102 -11.69 -8.37 24.31
CA PRO A 102 -12.27 -7.81 23.11
C PRO A 102 -11.26 -7.66 21.96
N VAL A 103 -11.76 -7.65 20.72
CA VAL A 103 -10.90 -7.56 19.54
C VAL A 103 -10.51 -6.11 19.25
N ILE A 104 -9.21 -5.86 19.14
CA ILE A 104 -8.64 -4.69 18.49
C ILE A 104 -7.90 -5.17 17.24
N ALA A 105 -8.41 -4.79 16.07
CA ALA A 105 -7.92 -5.31 14.79
C ALA A 105 -6.69 -4.53 14.28
N ASP A 106 -5.69 -4.38 15.13
CA ASP A 106 -4.40 -3.76 14.82
C ASP A 106 -3.26 -4.75 15.21
N PRO A 107 -3.12 -5.88 14.48
CA PRO A 107 -2.09 -6.88 14.78
C PRO A 107 -0.70 -6.36 14.49
N GLU A 108 0.32 -7.04 15.05
CA GLU A 108 1.68 -6.86 14.58
C GLU A 108 1.82 -7.41 13.16
N VAL A 109 2.30 -6.59 12.25
CA VAL A 109 2.48 -6.93 10.84
C VAL A 109 3.69 -6.21 10.27
N THR A 110 4.40 -6.87 9.35
CA THR A 110 5.40 -6.25 8.49
C THR A 110 5.11 -6.69 7.07
N GLU A 111 4.83 -5.73 6.18
CA GLU A 111 4.47 -6.07 4.81
C GLU A 111 4.88 -5.02 3.78
N LEU A 112 4.79 -5.41 2.52
CA LEU A 112 4.81 -4.50 1.40
C LEU A 112 3.41 -3.92 1.24
N ASN A 113 3.20 -2.71 1.76
CA ASN A 113 1.89 -2.07 1.77
C ASN A 113 1.48 -1.61 0.36
N ARG A 114 2.39 -0.96 -0.38
CA ARG A 114 2.14 -0.53 -1.76
C ARG A 114 3.34 -0.83 -2.66
N ALA A 115 3.07 -1.31 -3.88
CA ALA A 115 4.06 -1.48 -4.93
C ALA A 115 3.37 -1.36 -6.28
N ALA A 116 3.53 -0.24 -6.96
CA ALA A 116 2.81 0.06 -8.18
C ALA A 116 3.66 0.83 -9.20
N VAL A 117 3.33 0.62 -10.46
CA VAL A 117 3.75 1.47 -11.58
C VAL A 117 2.56 2.30 -12.00
N ARG A 118 2.78 3.60 -12.20
CA ARG A 118 1.76 4.54 -12.66
C ARG A 118 2.20 5.20 -13.95
N TYR A 119 1.27 5.31 -14.88
CA TYR A 119 1.40 6.09 -16.11
C TYR A 119 0.46 7.30 -16.05
N THR A 120 0.99 8.47 -16.30
CA THR A 120 0.22 9.71 -16.45
C THR A 120 0.32 10.16 -17.90
N GLY A 121 -0.82 10.20 -18.56
CA GLY A 121 -0.91 10.59 -19.96
C GLY A 121 -0.63 12.08 -20.18
N SER A 122 -0.19 12.40 -21.38
CA SER A 122 -0.01 13.76 -21.90
C SER A 122 -0.56 13.87 -23.31
N ASP A 123 -0.66 15.06 -23.83
CA ASP A 123 -1.14 15.35 -25.19
C ASP A 123 -2.51 14.72 -25.48
N ALA A 124 -2.57 13.76 -26.40
CA ALA A 124 -3.81 13.08 -26.76
C ALA A 124 -4.39 12.19 -25.63
N LEU A 125 -3.57 11.87 -24.62
CA LEU A 125 -3.95 11.10 -23.45
C LEU A 125 -4.00 11.96 -22.17
N ASP A 126 -4.05 13.26 -22.31
CA ASP A 126 -4.17 14.16 -21.17
C ASP A 126 -5.40 13.82 -20.32
N GLY A 127 -5.25 13.85 -19.01
CA GLY A 127 -6.27 13.43 -18.07
C GLY A 127 -6.36 11.93 -17.79
N LEU A 128 -5.58 11.09 -18.51
CA LEU A 128 -5.50 9.65 -18.26
C LEU A 128 -4.45 9.34 -17.20
N VAL A 129 -4.83 8.52 -16.22
CA VAL A 129 -3.89 7.90 -15.25
C VAL A 129 -4.17 6.40 -15.19
N ALA A 130 -3.17 5.59 -15.48
CA ALA A 130 -3.24 4.14 -15.34
C ALA A 130 -2.28 3.69 -14.23
N THR A 131 -2.75 2.84 -13.31
CA THR A 131 -1.96 2.30 -12.22
C THR A 131 -2.04 0.78 -12.23
N TYR A 132 -0.91 0.11 -12.09
CA TYR A 132 -0.84 -1.34 -12.00
C TYR A 132 0.04 -1.76 -10.81
N GLY A 133 -0.47 -2.72 -10.03
CA GLY A 133 0.20 -3.28 -8.86
C GLY A 133 -0.62 -3.11 -7.59
N ARG A 134 0.07 -3.23 -6.44
CA ARG A 134 -0.53 -3.04 -5.12
C ARG A 134 -0.71 -1.56 -4.84
N GLN A 135 -1.95 -1.15 -4.63
CA GLN A 135 -2.32 0.24 -4.52
C GLN A 135 -3.46 0.47 -3.53
N ARG A 136 -3.56 1.68 -3.04
CA ARG A 136 -4.70 2.16 -2.27
C ARG A 136 -5.79 2.63 -3.23
N ILE A 137 -7.00 2.16 -3.05
CA ILE A 137 -8.16 2.63 -3.80
C ILE A 137 -9.21 3.13 -2.81
N ILE A 138 -9.60 4.39 -2.97
CA ILE A 138 -10.62 5.03 -2.14
C ILE A 138 -11.58 5.72 -3.09
N TYR A 139 -12.86 5.37 -3.03
CA TYR A 139 -13.91 6.05 -3.76
C TYR A 139 -14.83 6.80 -2.79
N ASP A 140 -15.15 8.04 -3.14
CA ASP A 140 -16.03 8.92 -2.39
C ASP A 140 -15.62 9.03 -0.91
N ASN A 141 -16.52 8.63 -0.03
CA ASN A 141 -16.31 8.64 1.42
C ASN A 141 -15.79 7.31 1.99
N ALA A 142 -15.20 6.46 1.18
CA ALA A 142 -14.70 5.13 1.55
C ALA A 142 -15.78 4.14 2.05
N ARG A 143 -17.06 4.42 1.83
CA ARG A 143 -18.16 3.60 2.35
C ARG A 143 -18.21 2.20 1.72
N PHE A 144 -17.97 2.10 0.41
CA PHE A 144 -18.05 0.84 -0.34
C PHE A 144 -16.68 0.34 -0.78
N VAL A 145 -15.80 1.25 -1.21
CA VAL A 145 -14.43 0.94 -1.59
C VAL A 145 -13.52 1.93 -0.89
N GLY A 146 -12.68 1.42 0.01
CA GLY A 146 -11.77 2.23 0.81
C GLY A 146 -10.66 1.39 1.40
N ASN A 147 -9.73 2.06 2.05
CA ASN A 147 -8.52 1.45 2.61
C ASN A 147 -8.61 1.15 4.11
N VAL A 148 -9.76 1.39 4.76
CA VAL A 148 -9.90 1.25 6.22
C VAL A 148 -8.81 2.03 6.99
N GLY A 149 -8.45 3.20 6.49
CA GLY A 149 -7.28 3.97 6.92
C GLY A 149 -7.28 4.46 8.36
N TRP A 150 -8.36 4.22 9.10
CA TRP A 150 -8.43 4.46 10.53
C TRP A 150 -7.73 3.36 11.36
N ARG A 151 -7.54 2.16 10.82
CA ARG A 151 -6.74 1.08 11.40
C ARG A 151 -5.24 1.31 11.20
N GLN A 152 -4.40 0.61 11.95
CA GLN A 152 -2.95 0.67 11.78
C GLN A 152 -2.55 0.04 10.44
N ASP A 153 -2.95 -1.20 10.21
CA ASP A 153 -2.84 -1.86 8.92
C ASP A 153 -4.01 -1.45 8.02
N GLU A 154 -3.72 -1.06 6.79
CA GLU A 154 -4.74 -0.62 5.85
C GLU A 154 -5.06 -1.66 4.79
N GLN A 155 -6.27 -1.61 4.26
CA GLN A 155 -6.64 -2.41 3.11
C GLN A 155 -6.04 -1.85 1.83
N THR A 156 -5.37 -2.69 1.06
CA THR A 156 -4.83 -2.40 -0.27
C THR A 156 -5.35 -3.38 -1.31
N PHE A 157 -5.15 -3.06 -2.59
CA PHE A 157 -5.72 -3.80 -3.70
C PHE A 157 -4.64 -4.09 -4.73
N ASP A 158 -4.51 -5.34 -5.14
CA ASP A 158 -3.66 -5.74 -6.26
C ASP A 158 -4.50 -5.75 -7.55
N GLY A 159 -4.03 -5.08 -8.58
CA GLY A 159 -4.75 -5.01 -9.85
C GLY A 159 -4.37 -3.84 -10.73
N ALA A 160 -5.21 -3.57 -11.71
CA ALA A 160 -5.09 -2.44 -12.62
C ALA A 160 -6.23 -1.44 -12.37
N LYS A 161 -5.88 -0.16 -12.33
CA LYS A 161 -6.84 0.95 -12.20
C LYS A 161 -6.62 1.94 -13.33
N LEU A 162 -7.71 2.45 -13.87
CA LEU A 162 -7.72 3.49 -14.88
C LEU A 162 -8.60 4.64 -14.39
N ASP A 163 -8.02 5.82 -14.34
CA ASP A 163 -8.72 7.08 -14.08
C ASP A 163 -8.61 7.95 -15.32
N TYR A 164 -9.72 8.56 -15.71
CA TYR A 164 -9.74 9.51 -16.79
C TYR A 164 -10.56 10.74 -16.42
N ARG A 165 -10.01 11.91 -16.64
CA ARG A 165 -10.69 13.17 -16.36
C ARG A 165 -10.59 14.11 -17.54
N THR A 166 -11.73 14.66 -17.96
CA THR A 166 -11.78 15.67 -19.01
C THR A 166 -12.92 16.65 -18.73
N GLY A 167 -12.62 17.94 -18.67
CA GLY A 167 -13.59 18.97 -18.28
C GLY A 167 -14.25 18.64 -16.93
N ASP A 168 -15.57 18.59 -16.92
CA ASP A 168 -16.37 18.26 -15.72
C ASP A 168 -16.58 16.74 -15.50
N PHE A 169 -16.09 15.91 -16.42
CA PHE A 169 -16.26 14.46 -16.35
C PHE A 169 -15.07 13.79 -15.69
N ALA A 170 -15.37 12.86 -14.78
CA ALA A 170 -14.39 11.96 -14.18
C ALA A 170 -14.90 10.52 -14.27
N PHE A 171 -14.07 9.64 -14.79
CA PHE A 171 -14.34 8.22 -14.89
C PHE A 171 -13.23 7.44 -14.19
N SER A 172 -13.59 6.41 -13.42
CA SER A 172 -12.65 5.51 -12.79
C SER A 172 -13.13 4.07 -12.93
N THR A 173 -12.23 3.17 -13.27
CA THR A 173 -12.48 1.74 -13.30
C THR A 173 -11.29 0.99 -12.76
N ALA A 174 -11.53 -0.20 -12.16
CA ALA A 174 -10.47 -1.06 -11.66
C ALA A 174 -10.80 -2.52 -11.92
N TYR A 175 -9.78 -3.29 -12.27
CA TYR A 175 -9.80 -4.75 -12.29
C TYR A 175 -8.90 -5.26 -11.17
N LEU A 176 -9.52 -5.86 -10.16
CA LEU A 176 -8.85 -6.30 -8.93
C LEU A 176 -8.64 -7.80 -8.97
N THR A 177 -7.41 -8.22 -8.68
CA THR A 177 -7.04 -9.64 -8.58
C THR A 177 -6.97 -10.10 -7.14
N GLN A 178 -6.72 -9.17 -6.19
CA GLN A 178 -6.62 -9.48 -4.77
C GLN A 178 -7.00 -8.27 -3.93
N VAL A 179 -7.61 -8.53 -2.79
CA VAL A 179 -7.81 -7.58 -1.70
C VAL A 179 -6.88 -8.01 -0.56
N ASN A 180 -5.99 -7.13 -0.15
CA ASN A 180 -5.12 -7.33 1.02
C ASN A 180 -5.81 -6.63 2.18
N GLY A 181 -6.35 -7.42 3.11
CA GLY A 181 -7.15 -6.91 4.22
C GLY A 181 -6.29 -6.49 5.40
N PHE A 182 -6.84 -5.62 6.21
CA PHE A 182 -6.28 -5.09 7.45
C PHE A 182 -6.43 -6.03 8.65
N SER A 183 -7.18 -7.11 8.52
CA SER A 183 -7.46 -8.03 9.62
C SER A 183 -6.49 -9.21 9.58
N PRO A 184 -5.99 -9.65 10.74
CA PRO A 184 -5.19 -10.85 10.80
C PRO A 184 -6.00 -12.00 10.20
N LYS A 185 -5.36 -12.81 9.36
CA LYS A 185 -5.91 -14.11 9.01
C LYS A 185 -5.94 -14.91 10.29
N PHE A 186 -7.10 -15.09 10.86
CA PHE A 186 -7.29 -16.06 11.92
C PHE A 186 -7.00 -17.43 11.29
N ASP A 187 -5.80 -17.95 11.50
CA ASP A 187 -5.54 -19.36 11.22
C ASP A 187 -6.37 -20.14 12.23
N ALA A 188 -7.54 -20.57 11.78
CA ALA A 188 -8.34 -21.56 12.48
C ALA A 188 -7.56 -22.87 12.41
N ASN A 189 -6.73 -23.12 13.41
CA ASN A 189 -6.19 -24.45 13.73
C ASN A 189 -7.23 -25.24 14.50
#